data_e4d2c1992cbb79c1d13b5e8f6507850d
#
_entry.id   e4d2c1992cbb79c1d13b5e8f6507850d
#
_cell.length_a   1.000
_cell.length_b   1.000
_cell.length_c   1.000
_cell.angle_alpha   90.00
_cell.angle_beta   90.00
_cell.angle_gamma   90.00
#
_symmetry.space_group_name_H-M   'P 1'
#
loop_
_entity.id
_entity.type
_entity.pdbx_description
1 polymer ?
#
loop_
_entity_poly.entity_id
_entity_poly.type
_entity_poly.pdbx_seq_one_letter_code
_entity_poly.pdbx_strand_id
1 'polypeptide(L)'
;MVAVGDYDGRRSDRLTSTGSFPSVAPLFTDGPMTDDDRIKLEPSWKEALRAEFDQPYMQQLREFLRQEYAAGKEIYPPGPLIFNALNSTPLDQVKVVILGQDPYHGPGQAHGLCFSVQPGIPTPPSLVNIYKELHRDLNIEIPTHGCLQHWADQGVLLLNTTMTVERANAASHAKKGWEVFTDRIIELVSEHQPTTVFLLWGAHAQSKQKLIDGTKHLVLKSVHPSPLSAYRGFLGCGHFSRTNKFLEQHGLTPVEWALPPL
;
A
#
# COMPACT_ATOMS: atom_id res chain seq x y z
N MET A 1 -63.54 -28.87 -26.27
CA MET A 1 -63.90 -27.66 -27.08
C MET A 1 -62.93 -26.59 -26.72
N VAL A 2 -62.08 -26.30 -27.64
CA VAL A 2 -60.78 -25.60 -27.52
C VAL A 2 -60.94 -24.23 -28.13
N ALA A 3 -60.41 -23.22 -27.53
CA ALA A 3 -60.20 -21.95 -28.19
C ALA A 3 -58.71 -21.62 -28.19
N VAL A 4 -58.15 -21.48 -29.39
CA VAL A 4 -56.80 -21.07 -29.70
C VAL A 4 -56.72 -19.55 -29.60
N GLY A 5 -55.75 -19.01 -28.86
CA GLY A 5 -55.46 -17.60 -28.79
C GLY A 5 -54.10 -17.32 -29.45
N ASP A 6 -54.10 -16.41 -30.35
CA ASP A 6 -52.97 -15.94 -31.17
C ASP A 6 -51.87 -15.31 -30.32
N TYR A 7 -50.60 -15.65 -30.63
CA TYR A 7 -49.39 -15.05 -30.06
C TYR A 7 -48.84 -14.01 -31.03
N ASP A 8 -49.07 -12.75 -30.69
CA ASP A 8 -48.49 -11.61 -31.45
C ASP A 8 -47.02 -11.41 -31.05
N GLY A 9 -46.16 -11.52 -32.06
CA GLY A 9 -44.72 -11.40 -31.94
C GLY A 9 -44.27 -9.96 -31.80
N ARG A 10 -43.85 -9.54 -30.60
CA ARG A 10 -43.07 -8.33 -30.42
C ARG A 10 -41.61 -8.63 -30.17
N ARG A 11 -40.76 -8.13 -31.07
CA ARG A 11 -39.31 -8.15 -31.00
C ARG A 11 -38.83 -7.53 -29.69
N SER A 12 -38.03 -8.27 -28.94
CA SER A 12 -37.27 -7.71 -27.85
C SER A 12 -35.98 -7.08 -28.41
N ASP A 13 -35.91 -5.77 -28.38
CA ASP A 13 -34.68 -5.03 -28.60
C ASP A 13 -33.69 -5.36 -27.46
N ARG A 14 -32.61 -6.07 -27.83
CA ARG A 14 -31.46 -6.23 -26.94
C ARG A 14 -30.74 -4.88 -26.87
N LEU A 15 -30.90 -4.18 -25.77
CA LEU A 15 -30.02 -3.11 -25.37
C LEU A 15 -28.66 -3.74 -24.99
N THR A 16 -27.73 -3.66 -25.92
CA THR A 16 -26.31 -3.90 -25.63
C THR A 16 -25.79 -2.68 -24.86
N SER A 17 -25.84 -2.76 -23.55
CA SER A 17 -25.14 -1.82 -22.68
C SER A 17 -23.64 -2.06 -22.81
N THR A 18 -22.99 -1.32 -23.71
CA THR A 18 -21.53 -1.16 -23.70
C THR A 18 -21.19 -0.30 -22.49
N GLY A 19 -20.94 -0.94 -21.37
CA GLY A 19 -20.37 -0.30 -20.19
C GLY A 19 -18.97 0.23 -20.55
N SER A 20 -18.90 1.52 -20.80
CA SER A 20 -17.63 2.25 -20.93
C SER A 20 -16.95 2.20 -19.57
N PHE A 21 -15.88 1.40 -19.44
CA PHE A 21 -14.99 1.46 -18.31
C PHE A 21 -14.36 2.86 -18.26
N PRO A 22 -14.28 3.51 -17.10
CA PRO A 22 -13.59 4.79 -16.99
C PRO A 22 -12.13 4.58 -17.42
N SER A 23 -11.70 5.34 -18.40
CA SER A 23 -10.31 5.40 -18.87
C SER A 23 -9.41 5.66 -17.68
N VAL A 24 -8.53 4.73 -17.38
CA VAL A 24 -7.49 4.91 -16.35
C VAL A 24 -6.57 6.02 -16.84
N ALA A 25 -6.64 7.19 -16.22
CA ALA A 25 -5.74 8.28 -16.52
C ALA A 25 -4.30 7.79 -16.30
N PRO A 26 -3.38 7.93 -17.27
CA PRO A 26 -2.01 7.50 -17.09
C PRO A 26 -1.36 8.29 -15.97
N LEU A 27 -0.48 7.63 -15.19
CA LEU A 27 0.35 8.23 -14.13
C LEU A 27 1.14 9.46 -14.62
N PHE A 28 1.30 9.58 -15.94
CA PHE A 28 2.06 10.62 -16.62
C PHE A 28 1.23 11.13 -17.78
N THR A 29 0.84 12.42 -17.74
CA THR A 29 0.11 13.07 -18.86
C THR A 29 1.07 13.52 -19.95
N ASP A 30 0.81 13.16 -21.22
CA ASP A 30 1.54 13.66 -22.38
C ASP A 30 1.06 15.08 -22.74
N GLY A 31 1.83 16.10 -22.31
CA GLY A 31 1.59 17.52 -22.65
C GLY A 31 2.86 18.35 -22.43
N PRO A 32 2.94 19.62 -22.88
CA PRO A 32 4.10 20.50 -22.68
C PRO A 32 4.17 21.06 -21.24
N MET A 33 3.89 20.21 -20.25
CA MET A 33 4.12 20.51 -18.83
C MET A 33 5.56 20.17 -18.47
N THR A 34 6.15 20.91 -17.56
CA THR A 34 7.45 20.55 -16.99
C THR A 34 7.35 19.17 -16.34
N ASP A 35 8.42 18.38 -16.34
CA ASP A 35 8.40 17.04 -15.71
C ASP A 35 7.95 17.10 -14.24
N ASP A 36 8.15 18.22 -13.60
CA ASP A 36 7.74 18.50 -12.22
C ASP A 36 6.21 18.55 -12.04
N ASP A 37 5.46 19.05 -13.04
CA ASP A 37 3.99 19.15 -12.98
C ASP A 37 3.28 17.81 -13.22
N ARG A 38 3.98 16.83 -13.79
CA ARG A 38 3.43 15.51 -14.12
C ARG A 38 3.36 14.55 -12.92
N ILE A 39 4.20 14.78 -11.91
CA ILE A 39 4.30 13.90 -10.73
C ILE A 39 3.38 14.43 -9.64
N LYS A 40 2.25 13.73 -9.42
CA LYS A 40 1.31 14.01 -8.33
C LYS A 40 1.79 13.30 -7.07
N LEU A 41 2.62 13.96 -6.31
CA LEU A 41 3.19 13.47 -5.07
C LEU A 41 3.11 14.56 -4.00
N GLU A 42 2.94 14.17 -2.75
CA GLU A 42 2.96 15.09 -1.61
C GLU A 42 4.28 15.90 -1.62
N PRO A 43 4.23 17.22 -1.32
CA PRO A 43 5.35 18.13 -1.58
C PRO A 43 6.68 17.76 -0.93
N SER A 44 6.69 17.28 0.32
CA SER A 44 7.94 16.92 1.02
C SER A 44 8.63 15.72 0.36
N TRP A 45 7.87 14.72 -0.05
CA TRP A 45 8.36 13.58 -0.80
C TRP A 45 8.80 13.97 -2.21
N LYS A 46 8.02 14.84 -2.87
CA LYS A 46 8.35 15.30 -4.23
C LYS A 46 9.71 15.99 -4.26
N GLU A 47 9.98 16.83 -3.28
CA GLU A 47 11.28 17.51 -3.16
C GLU A 47 12.41 16.51 -2.87
N ALA A 48 12.22 15.63 -1.87
CA ALA A 48 13.25 14.69 -1.43
C ALA A 48 13.58 13.62 -2.50
N LEU A 49 12.60 13.24 -3.32
CA LEU A 49 12.73 12.20 -4.36
C LEU A 49 12.95 12.77 -5.77
N ARG A 50 13.08 14.10 -5.93
CA ARG A 50 13.18 14.76 -7.24
C ARG A 50 14.25 14.09 -8.13
N ALA A 51 15.45 13.86 -7.61
CA ALA A 51 16.54 13.27 -8.36
C ALA A 51 16.29 11.81 -8.77
N GLU A 52 15.44 11.08 -8.02
CA GLU A 52 15.13 9.68 -8.31
C GLU A 52 14.29 9.55 -9.59
N PHE A 53 13.45 10.53 -9.88
CA PHE A 53 12.61 10.49 -11.09
C PHE A 53 13.39 10.60 -12.40
N ASP A 54 14.61 11.11 -12.35
CA ASP A 54 15.50 11.25 -13.51
C ASP A 54 16.47 10.05 -13.65
N GLN A 55 16.49 9.12 -12.69
CA GLN A 55 17.38 7.98 -12.72
C GLN A 55 17.04 6.99 -13.83
N PRO A 56 18.03 6.30 -14.40
CA PRO A 56 17.81 5.32 -15.47
C PRO A 56 16.84 4.19 -15.07
N TYR A 57 16.91 3.72 -13.82
CA TYR A 57 16.00 2.66 -13.36
C TYR A 57 14.53 3.14 -13.33
N MET A 58 14.28 4.41 -13.01
CA MET A 58 12.96 4.99 -13.00
C MET A 58 12.40 5.16 -14.43
N GLN A 59 13.25 5.53 -15.38
CA GLN A 59 12.87 5.58 -16.79
C GLN A 59 12.49 4.18 -17.31
N GLN A 60 13.28 3.15 -16.95
CA GLN A 60 12.99 1.76 -17.31
C GLN A 60 11.68 1.27 -16.66
N LEU A 61 11.44 1.62 -15.40
CA LEU A 61 10.19 1.30 -14.69
C LEU A 61 8.98 1.95 -15.36
N ARG A 62 9.07 3.24 -15.72
CA ARG A 62 8.00 3.95 -16.45
C ARG A 62 7.69 3.27 -17.78
N GLU A 63 8.72 2.92 -18.55
CA GLU A 63 8.55 2.24 -19.84
C GLU A 63 7.93 0.85 -19.64
N PHE A 64 8.40 0.09 -18.67
CA PHE A 64 7.81 -1.20 -18.32
C PHE A 64 6.30 -1.04 -18.01
N LEU A 65 5.90 -0.10 -17.15
CA LEU A 65 4.50 0.12 -16.80
C LEU A 65 3.66 0.55 -18.01
N ARG A 66 4.21 1.40 -18.90
CA ARG A 66 3.52 1.77 -20.15
C ARG A 66 3.23 0.55 -21.02
N GLN A 67 4.20 -0.34 -21.16
CA GLN A 67 4.06 -1.57 -21.94
C GLN A 67 3.00 -2.51 -21.33
N GLU A 68 2.99 -2.65 -20.00
CA GLU A 68 2.00 -3.44 -19.29
C GLU A 68 0.57 -2.90 -19.51
N TYR A 69 0.37 -1.58 -19.40
CA TYR A 69 -0.92 -0.94 -19.69
C TYR A 69 -1.30 -1.04 -21.18
N ALA A 70 -0.35 -0.83 -22.09
CA ALA A 70 -0.58 -0.96 -23.54
C ALA A 70 -0.95 -2.39 -23.94
N ALA A 71 -0.45 -3.40 -23.22
CA ALA A 71 -0.83 -4.79 -23.40
C ALA A 71 -2.22 -5.13 -22.82
N GLY A 72 -2.93 -4.16 -22.26
CA GLY A 72 -4.27 -4.34 -21.68
C GLY A 72 -4.28 -5.06 -20.34
N LYS A 73 -3.15 -5.13 -19.65
CA LYS A 73 -3.07 -5.76 -18.33
C LYS A 73 -3.73 -4.90 -17.26
N GLU A 74 -4.41 -5.55 -16.35
CA GLU A 74 -5.00 -4.90 -15.17
C GLU A 74 -3.96 -4.85 -14.05
N ILE A 75 -3.59 -3.62 -13.65
CA ILE A 75 -2.52 -3.35 -12.68
C ILE A 75 -3.10 -2.73 -11.41
N TYR A 76 -2.65 -3.21 -10.27
CA TYR A 76 -3.05 -2.71 -8.96
C TYR A 76 -1.88 -2.11 -8.19
N PRO A 77 -2.14 -1.10 -7.33
CA PRO A 77 -3.40 -0.35 -7.22
C PRO A 77 -3.67 0.49 -8.48
N PRO A 78 -4.88 1.06 -8.62
CA PRO A 78 -5.16 2.04 -9.67
C PRO A 78 -4.13 3.18 -9.69
N GLY A 79 -3.78 3.68 -10.87
CA GLY A 79 -2.72 4.68 -11.07
C GLY A 79 -2.67 5.82 -10.04
N PRO A 80 -3.81 6.52 -9.76
CA PRO A 80 -3.83 7.60 -8.76
C PRO A 80 -3.46 7.18 -7.34
N LEU A 81 -3.53 5.88 -7.02
CA LEU A 81 -3.29 5.32 -5.68
C LEU A 81 -1.91 4.66 -5.52
N ILE A 82 -1.07 4.63 -6.56
CA ILE A 82 0.25 4.00 -6.48
C ILE A 82 1.11 4.66 -5.39
N PHE A 83 1.06 6.00 -5.27
CA PHE A 83 1.80 6.76 -4.26
C PHE A 83 0.99 7.07 -3.00
N ASN A 84 -0.13 6.38 -2.76
CA ASN A 84 -1.02 6.71 -1.64
C ASN A 84 -0.32 6.67 -0.27
N ALA A 85 0.61 5.75 -0.05
CA ALA A 85 1.40 5.70 1.20
C ALA A 85 2.16 7.01 1.45
N LEU A 86 2.80 7.56 0.41
CA LEU A 86 3.53 8.81 0.47
C LEU A 86 2.59 10.02 0.56
N ASN A 87 1.50 10.00 -0.19
CA ASN A 87 0.51 11.09 -0.19
C ASN A 87 -0.26 11.19 1.12
N SER A 88 -0.45 10.09 1.82
CA SER A 88 -1.14 10.07 3.13
C SER A 88 -0.21 10.37 4.31
N THR A 89 1.09 10.15 4.15
CA THR A 89 2.06 10.31 5.24
C THR A 89 3.25 11.15 4.75
N PRO A 90 3.20 12.49 4.91
CA PRO A 90 4.32 13.39 4.58
C PRO A 90 5.63 12.95 5.23
N LEU A 91 6.78 13.20 4.56
CA LEU A 91 8.09 12.76 5.03
C LEU A 91 8.40 13.27 6.45
N ASP A 92 8.09 14.51 6.74
CA ASP A 92 8.32 15.16 8.04
C ASP A 92 7.37 14.66 9.16
N GLN A 93 6.30 13.94 8.80
CA GLN A 93 5.34 13.38 9.74
C GLN A 93 5.54 11.89 10.01
N VAL A 94 6.47 11.24 9.29
CA VAL A 94 6.71 9.80 9.48
C VAL A 94 7.28 9.52 10.86
N LYS A 95 6.55 8.77 11.68
CA LYS A 95 7.00 8.31 13.00
C LYS A 95 7.06 6.78 13.11
N VAL A 96 6.36 6.07 12.23
CA VAL A 96 6.41 4.60 12.14
C VAL A 96 6.48 4.20 10.67
N VAL A 97 7.26 3.17 10.35
CA VAL A 97 7.31 2.55 9.02
C VAL A 97 6.94 1.09 9.15
N ILE A 98 5.97 0.64 8.36
CA ILE A 98 5.62 -0.77 8.20
C ILE A 98 5.89 -1.14 6.74
N LEU A 99 6.69 -2.19 6.51
CA LEU A 99 7.05 -2.64 5.16
C LEU A 99 6.24 -3.86 4.75
N GLY A 100 5.51 -3.74 3.64
CA GLY A 100 4.95 -4.85 2.89
C GLY A 100 5.86 -5.26 1.73
N GLN A 101 5.47 -6.30 1.00
CA GLN A 101 6.22 -6.77 -0.18
C GLN A 101 5.65 -6.17 -1.45
N ASP A 102 4.51 -6.63 -1.89
CA ASP A 102 3.77 -6.15 -3.08
C ASP A 102 2.28 -5.96 -2.75
N PRO A 103 1.54 -5.19 -3.57
CA PRO A 103 0.12 -4.96 -3.33
C PRO A 103 -0.70 -6.26 -3.42
N TYR A 104 -1.87 -6.28 -2.81
CA TYR A 104 -2.85 -7.32 -3.11
C TYR A 104 -3.23 -7.29 -4.58
N HIS A 105 -3.32 -8.47 -5.20
CA HIS A 105 -3.56 -8.62 -6.64
C HIS A 105 -5.00 -9.03 -7.01
N GLY A 106 -5.91 -8.99 -6.06
CA GLY A 106 -7.35 -9.18 -6.28
C GLY A 106 -8.06 -7.86 -6.61
N PRO A 107 -9.18 -7.94 -7.36
CA PRO A 107 -9.96 -6.75 -7.74
C PRO A 107 -10.41 -5.94 -6.52
N GLY A 108 -10.23 -4.62 -6.57
CA GLY A 108 -10.68 -3.68 -5.54
C GLY A 108 -9.94 -3.75 -4.20
N GLN A 109 -8.93 -4.63 -4.04
CA GLN A 109 -8.22 -4.78 -2.77
C GLN A 109 -7.23 -3.64 -2.52
N ALA A 110 -6.21 -3.53 -3.36
CA ALA A 110 -5.10 -2.61 -3.16
C ALA A 110 -5.49 -1.15 -3.39
N HIS A 111 -5.02 -0.28 -2.49
CA HIS A 111 -5.17 1.17 -2.59
C HIS A 111 -3.90 1.94 -2.21
N GLY A 112 -2.74 1.29 -2.34
CA GLY A 112 -1.43 1.92 -2.16
C GLY A 112 -0.90 1.94 -0.73
N LEU A 113 -1.59 1.32 0.23
CA LEU A 113 -1.14 1.13 1.61
C LEU A 113 -0.89 -0.37 1.86
N CYS A 114 0.29 -0.73 2.34
CA CYS A 114 0.60 -2.15 2.60
C CYS A 114 -0.32 -2.75 3.68
N PHE A 115 -0.67 -4.03 3.52
CA PHE A 115 -1.62 -4.79 4.34
C PHE A 115 -3.07 -4.31 4.32
N SER A 116 -3.34 -3.10 3.81
CA SER A 116 -4.64 -2.46 3.80
C SER A 116 -5.46 -2.84 2.57
N VAL A 117 -6.78 -2.92 2.74
CA VAL A 117 -7.74 -3.05 1.63
C VAL A 117 -8.77 -1.94 1.68
N GLN A 118 -9.41 -1.68 0.53
CA GLN A 118 -10.46 -0.67 0.45
C GLN A 118 -11.68 -1.02 1.31
N PRO A 119 -12.48 -0.02 1.74
CA PRO A 119 -13.77 -0.25 2.40
C PRO A 119 -14.65 -1.24 1.61
N GLY A 120 -15.34 -2.13 2.34
CA GLY A 120 -16.21 -3.14 1.73
C GLY A 120 -15.50 -4.41 1.23
N ILE A 121 -14.19 -4.44 1.23
CA ILE A 121 -13.41 -5.63 0.87
C ILE A 121 -13.17 -6.49 2.13
N PRO A 122 -13.35 -7.82 2.05
CA PRO A 122 -13.03 -8.71 3.16
C PRO A 122 -11.60 -8.58 3.64
N THR A 123 -11.40 -8.56 4.95
CA THR A 123 -10.08 -8.43 5.58
C THR A 123 -9.17 -9.60 5.21
N PRO A 124 -8.02 -9.36 4.57
CA PRO A 124 -7.10 -10.42 4.16
C PRO A 124 -6.49 -11.18 5.35
N PRO A 125 -6.07 -12.44 5.16
CA PRO A 125 -5.59 -13.30 6.26
C PRO A 125 -4.41 -12.74 7.05
N SER A 126 -3.46 -12.05 6.41
CA SER A 126 -2.35 -11.40 7.12
C SER A 126 -2.84 -10.26 8.01
N LEU A 127 -3.80 -9.46 7.54
CA LEU A 127 -4.39 -8.37 8.31
C LEU A 127 -5.26 -8.89 9.47
N VAL A 128 -5.95 -10.01 9.27
CA VAL A 128 -6.65 -10.71 10.39
C VAL A 128 -5.67 -11.05 11.52
N ASN A 129 -4.47 -11.53 11.19
CA ASN A 129 -3.46 -11.83 12.20
C ASN A 129 -2.86 -10.57 12.84
N ILE A 130 -2.71 -9.48 12.08
CA ILE A 130 -2.34 -8.16 12.62
C ILE A 130 -3.38 -7.71 13.66
N TYR A 131 -4.67 -7.84 13.37
CA TYR A 131 -5.74 -7.48 14.30
C TYR A 131 -5.80 -8.38 15.54
N LYS A 132 -5.50 -9.69 15.40
CA LYS A 132 -5.36 -10.59 16.55
C LYS A 132 -4.23 -10.15 17.48
N GLU A 133 -3.10 -9.73 16.91
CA GLU A 133 -1.98 -9.22 17.72
C GLU A 133 -2.31 -7.86 18.36
N LEU A 134 -3.01 -6.96 17.67
CA LEU A 134 -3.52 -5.71 18.25
C LEU A 134 -4.43 -5.97 19.47
N HIS A 135 -5.38 -6.89 19.30
CA HIS A 135 -6.27 -7.29 20.41
C HIS A 135 -5.49 -7.88 21.57
N ARG A 136 -4.52 -8.76 21.29
CA ARG A 136 -3.70 -9.41 22.30
C ARG A 136 -2.78 -8.43 23.03
N ASP A 137 -2.15 -7.50 22.31
CA ASP A 137 -1.13 -6.56 22.83
C ASP A 137 -1.73 -5.36 23.55
N LEU A 138 -2.81 -4.80 23.00
CA LEU A 138 -3.41 -3.54 23.45
C LEU A 138 -4.88 -3.67 23.91
N ASN A 139 -5.46 -4.87 23.87
CA ASN A 139 -6.89 -5.12 24.16
C ASN A 139 -7.85 -4.28 23.28
N ILE A 140 -7.43 -3.94 22.06
CA ILE A 140 -8.25 -3.21 21.07
C ILE A 140 -9.27 -4.18 20.48
N GLU A 141 -10.51 -3.73 20.31
CA GLU A 141 -11.54 -4.51 19.60
C GLU A 141 -11.11 -4.79 18.16
N ILE A 142 -11.41 -6.00 17.68
CA ILE A 142 -11.08 -6.40 16.31
C ILE A 142 -11.95 -5.58 15.34
N PRO A 143 -11.32 -4.78 14.44
CA PRO A 143 -12.06 -3.97 13.48
C PRO A 143 -12.91 -4.81 12.51
N THR A 144 -14.04 -4.25 12.06
CA THR A 144 -14.93 -4.88 11.10
C THR A 144 -14.56 -4.64 9.64
N HIS A 145 -13.54 -3.84 9.38
CA HIS A 145 -13.05 -3.49 8.04
C HIS A 145 -11.52 -3.61 7.94
N GLY A 146 -10.99 -3.61 6.72
CA GLY A 146 -9.55 -3.76 6.45
C GLY A 146 -8.85 -2.49 5.98
N CYS A 147 -9.45 -1.30 6.15
CA CYS A 147 -8.86 -0.03 5.73
C CYS A 147 -7.97 0.56 6.83
N LEU A 148 -6.68 0.73 6.54
CA LEU A 148 -5.67 1.26 7.48
C LEU A 148 -5.35 2.74 7.26
N GLN A 149 -6.19 3.48 6.52
CA GLN A 149 -5.98 4.90 6.25
C GLN A 149 -5.78 5.71 7.54
N HIS A 150 -6.55 5.40 8.58
CA HIS A 150 -6.42 6.05 9.89
C HIS A 150 -5.02 5.94 10.51
N TRP A 151 -4.28 4.87 10.26
CA TRP A 151 -2.88 4.77 10.69
C TRP A 151 -1.98 5.67 9.85
N ALA A 152 -2.17 5.66 8.52
CA ALA A 152 -1.39 6.50 7.61
C ALA A 152 -1.53 8.00 7.95
N ASP A 153 -2.75 8.45 8.24
CA ASP A 153 -3.06 9.84 8.62
C ASP A 153 -2.39 10.28 9.94
N GLN A 154 -1.91 9.33 10.73
CA GLN A 154 -1.22 9.58 11.99
C GLN A 154 0.31 9.50 11.89
N GLY A 155 0.88 9.33 10.71
CA GLY A 155 2.32 9.23 10.51
C GLY A 155 2.85 7.79 10.45
N VAL A 156 2.01 6.80 10.18
CA VAL A 156 2.43 5.42 9.89
C VAL A 156 2.60 5.25 8.39
N LEU A 157 3.82 5.23 7.90
CA LEU A 157 4.13 4.97 6.50
C LEU A 157 3.92 3.48 6.20
N LEU A 158 2.84 3.16 5.49
CA LEU A 158 2.44 1.80 5.09
C LEU A 158 2.96 1.51 3.67
N LEU A 159 4.24 1.15 3.55
CA LEU A 159 4.95 1.08 2.28
C LEU A 159 5.12 -0.36 1.78
N ASN A 160 4.64 -0.67 0.57
CA ASN A 160 5.05 -1.85 -0.16
C ASN A 160 6.39 -1.60 -0.87
N THR A 161 7.33 -2.54 -0.81
CA THR A 161 8.64 -2.41 -1.47
C THR A 161 8.54 -2.53 -3.00
N THR A 162 7.54 -3.23 -3.52
CA THR A 162 7.09 -3.20 -4.91
C THR A 162 5.71 -2.54 -4.94
N MET A 163 5.56 -1.43 -5.64
CA MET A 163 4.36 -0.58 -5.49
C MET A 163 3.24 -0.89 -6.48
N THR A 164 3.47 -1.78 -7.43
CA THR A 164 2.46 -2.25 -8.39
C THR A 164 2.52 -3.75 -8.58
N VAL A 165 1.41 -4.33 -9.04
CA VAL A 165 1.28 -5.77 -9.34
C VAL A 165 0.26 -5.99 -10.45
N GLU A 166 0.44 -7.00 -11.30
CA GLU A 166 -0.56 -7.44 -12.28
C GLU A 166 -1.65 -8.26 -11.57
N ARG A 167 -2.90 -8.10 -12.00
CA ARG A 167 -4.04 -8.87 -11.51
C ARG A 167 -3.74 -10.37 -11.48
N ALA A 168 -4.07 -11.01 -10.36
CA ALA A 168 -3.93 -12.44 -10.12
C ALA A 168 -2.49 -12.99 -10.29
N ASN A 169 -1.46 -12.14 -10.34
CA ASN A 169 -0.08 -12.54 -10.60
C ASN A 169 0.87 -11.91 -9.55
N ALA A 170 0.93 -12.54 -8.38
CA ALA A 170 1.78 -12.08 -7.27
C ALA A 170 3.23 -11.93 -7.70
N ALA A 171 3.91 -10.89 -7.21
CA ALA A 171 5.31 -10.55 -7.50
C ALA A 171 5.62 -10.29 -8.99
N SER A 172 4.62 -10.11 -9.85
CA SER A 172 4.80 -9.89 -11.31
C SER A 172 5.67 -8.67 -11.64
N HIS A 173 5.65 -7.64 -10.78
CA HIS A 173 6.44 -6.41 -10.96
C HIS A 173 7.70 -6.34 -10.08
N ALA A 174 8.06 -7.44 -9.42
CA ALA A 174 9.29 -7.52 -8.66
C ALA A 174 10.52 -7.35 -9.56
N LYS A 175 11.56 -6.68 -9.05
CA LYS A 175 12.83 -6.41 -9.76
C LYS A 175 12.67 -5.59 -11.05
N LYS A 176 11.63 -4.75 -11.13
CA LYS A 176 11.40 -3.83 -12.25
C LYS A 176 11.82 -2.39 -11.95
N GLY A 177 12.35 -2.12 -10.76
CA GLY A 177 12.84 -0.81 -10.34
C GLY A 177 12.17 -0.27 -9.08
N TRP A 178 11.00 -0.78 -8.69
CA TRP A 178 10.31 -0.33 -7.48
C TRP A 178 11.17 -0.47 -6.22
N GLU A 179 11.89 -1.58 -6.08
CA GLU A 179 12.70 -1.84 -4.89
C GLU A 179 13.85 -0.82 -4.74
N VAL A 180 14.42 -0.32 -5.83
CA VAL A 180 15.44 0.75 -5.79
C VAL A 180 14.80 2.04 -5.28
N PHE A 181 13.63 2.39 -5.81
CA PHE A 181 12.90 3.60 -5.41
C PHE A 181 12.46 3.54 -3.93
N THR A 182 11.92 2.41 -3.49
CA THR A 182 11.45 2.24 -2.11
C THR A 182 12.61 2.08 -1.12
N ASP A 183 13.75 1.54 -1.54
CA ASP A 183 14.99 1.55 -0.74
C ASP A 183 15.41 3.00 -0.47
N ARG A 184 15.35 3.88 -1.47
CA ARG A 184 15.64 5.31 -1.27
C ARG A 184 14.63 5.99 -0.33
N ILE A 185 13.35 5.63 -0.38
CA ILE A 185 12.35 6.13 0.57
C ILE A 185 12.72 5.74 2.01
N ILE A 186 13.13 4.49 2.24
CA ILE A 186 13.54 4.01 3.57
C ILE A 186 14.78 4.78 4.07
N GLU A 187 15.78 4.97 3.20
CA GLU A 187 16.98 5.77 3.51
C GLU A 187 16.61 7.21 3.86
N LEU A 188 15.74 7.86 3.07
CA LEU A 188 15.29 9.23 3.33
C LEU A 188 14.60 9.37 4.69
N VAL A 189 13.74 8.44 5.08
CA VAL A 189 13.15 8.43 6.43
C VAL A 189 14.24 8.31 7.48
N SER A 190 15.19 7.38 7.28
CA SER A 190 16.29 7.19 8.23
C SER A 190 17.24 8.39 8.32
N GLU A 191 17.43 9.12 7.23
CA GLU A 191 18.27 10.33 7.19
C GLU A 191 17.58 11.54 7.83
N HIS A 192 16.31 11.79 7.47
CA HIS A 192 15.61 13.03 7.81
C HIS A 192 14.95 13.00 9.18
N GLN A 193 14.43 11.85 9.61
CA GLN A 193 13.76 11.77 10.90
C GLN A 193 14.79 11.66 12.05
N PRO A 194 14.58 12.40 13.16
CA PRO A 194 15.43 12.28 14.34
C PRO A 194 15.27 10.92 15.01
N THR A 195 14.05 10.38 14.98
CA THR A 195 13.72 9.04 15.49
C THR A 195 12.46 8.49 14.82
N THR A 196 12.44 7.20 14.56
CA THR A 196 11.34 6.49 13.88
C THR A 196 11.31 5.04 14.36
N VAL A 197 10.16 4.41 14.35
CA VAL A 197 10.03 2.97 14.60
C VAL A 197 9.84 2.24 13.27
N PHE A 198 10.68 1.25 13.00
CA PHE A 198 10.56 0.40 11.81
C PHE A 198 10.05 -0.98 12.23
N LEU A 199 8.89 -1.39 11.73
CA LEU A 199 8.29 -2.69 11.93
C LEU A 199 8.60 -3.58 10.73
N LEU A 200 9.55 -4.51 10.90
CA LEU A 200 10.07 -5.37 9.84
C LEU A 200 9.56 -6.80 10.03
N TRP A 201 8.48 -7.13 9.34
CA TRP A 201 7.80 -8.43 9.46
C TRP A 201 8.16 -9.35 8.30
N GLY A 202 8.88 -10.44 8.62
CA GLY A 202 9.36 -11.43 7.67
C GLY A 202 10.72 -11.09 7.05
N ALA A 203 11.34 -12.09 6.43
CA ALA A 203 12.71 -11.98 5.90
C ALA A 203 12.88 -10.89 4.84
N HIS A 204 11.86 -10.69 3.98
CA HIS A 204 11.89 -9.66 2.95
C HIS A 204 12.02 -8.25 3.56
N ALA A 205 11.13 -7.89 4.50
CA ALA A 205 11.19 -6.61 5.20
C ALA A 205 12.51 -6.47 6.01
N GLN A 206 12.95 -7.52 6.68
CA GLN A 206 14.18 -7.52 7.48
C GLN A 206 15.44 -7.33 6.63
N SER A 207 15.44 -7.70 5.35
CA SER A 207 16.56 -7.45 4.43
C SER A 207 16.83 -5.97 4.23
N LYS A 208 15.84 -5.09 4.51
CA LYS A 208 15.94 -3.64 4.41
C LYS A 208 16.57 -2.99 5.64
N GLN A 209 16.83 -3.73 6.73
CA GLN A 209 17.43 -3.19 7.95
C GLN A 209 18.77 -2.47 7.70
N LYS A 210 19.54 -2.90 6.71
CA LYS A 210 20.82 -2.29 6.34
C LYS A 210 20.72 -0.82 5.86
N LEU A 211 19.52 -0.37 5.50
CA LEU A 211 19.21 0.99 5.07
C LEU A 211 18.85 1.91 6.24
N ILE A 212 18.74 1.37 7.44
CA ILE A 212 18.22 2.05 8.62
C ILE A 212 19.35 2.28 9.63
N ASP A 213 19.51 3.52 10.08
CA ASP A 213 20.43 3.86 11.17
C ASP A 213 19.87 3.38 12.52
N GLY A 214 20.30 2.20 12.94
CA GLY A 214 19.88 1.60 14.20
C GLY A 214 20.35 2.35 15.47
N THR A 215 21.18 3.39 15.35
CA THR A 215 21.57 4.24 16.48
C THR A 215 20.53 5.32 16.78
N LYS A 216 19.73 5.71 15.79
CA LYS A 216 18.67 6.72 15.91
C LYS A 216 17.27 6.11 16.04
N HIS A 217 17.05 4.96 15.38
CA HIS A 217 15.73 4.40 15.14
C HIS A 217 15.53 3.09 15.88
N LEU A 218 14.30 2.83 16.31
CA LEU A 218 13.92 1.52 16.85
C LEU A 218 13.54 0.59 15.69
N VAL A 219 14.23 -0.57 15.60
CA VAL A 219 13.89 -1.62 14.62
C VAL A 219 13.31 -2.81 15.37
N LEU A 220 12.03 -3.10 15.13
CA LEU A 220 11.33 -4.26 15.69
C LEU A 220 11.14 -5.31 14.60
N LYS A 221 11.58 -6.54 14.88
CA LYS A 221 11.57 -7.66 13.93
C LYS A 221 10.70 -8.80 14.41
N SER A 222 9.93 -9.38 13.52
CA SER A 222 9.12 -10.57 13.75
C SER A 222 9.01 -11.40 12.46
N VAL A 223 8.51 -12.61 12.55
CA VAL A 223 8.07 -13.36 11.38
C VAL A 223 6.91 -12.64 10.70
N HIS A 224 6.61 -12.98 9.45
CA HIS A 224 5.52 -12.35 8.69
C HIS A 224 4.13 -12.72 9.28
N PRO A 225 3.14 -11.79 9.27
CA PRO A 225 1.80 -12.05 9.82
C PRO A 225 0.93 -13.02 9.00
N SER A 226 1.44 -13.56 7.90
CA SER A 226 0.70 -14.55 7.10
C SER A 226 0.30 -15.78 7.93
N PRO A 227 -0.81 -16.48 7.56
CA PRO A 227 -1.20 -17.72 8.23
C PRO A 227 -0.10 -18.78 8.30
N LEU A 228 0.84 -18.77 7.35
CA LEU A 228 1.95 -19.72 7.28
C LEU A 228 3.00 -19.50 8.37
N SER A 229 3.05 -18.31 8.98
CA SER A 229 4.14 -17.93 9.91
C SER A 229 3.70 -17.23 11.18
N ALA A 230 2.51 -16.63 11.24
CA ALA A 230 2.09 -15.78 12.35
C ALA A 230 2.23 -16.46 13.73
N TYR A 231 1.91 -17.74 13.83
CA TYR A 231 1.99 -18.52 15.08
C TYR A 231 3.43 -18.85 15.50
N ARG A 232 4.43 -18.56 14.66
CA ARG A 232 5.85 -18.81 14.95
C ARG A 232 6.57 -17.59 15.54
N GLY A 233 5.81 -16.60 16.03
CA GLY A 233 6.39 -15.45 16.74
C GLY A 233 5.87 -14.08 16.34
N PHE A 234 4.91 -13.95 15.39
CA PHE A 234 4.22 -12.69 15.15
C PHE A 234 3.17 -12.45 16.24
N LEU A 235 2.33 -13.44 16.51
CA LEU A 235 1.40 -13.39 17.64
C LEU A 235 2.20 -13.48 18.94
N GLY A 236 2.19 -12.39 19.69
CA GLY A 236 2.97 -12.22 20.91
C GLY A 236 4.21 -11.36 20.78
N CYS A 237 4.44 -10.73 19.62
CA CYS A 237 5.61 -9.86 19.43
C CYS A 237 5.52 -8.54 20.20
N GLY A 238 4.30 -8.05 20.54
CA GLY A 238 4.08 -6.83 21.31
C GLY A 238 4.60 -5.57 20.60
N HIS A 239 4.58 -5.57 19.27
CA HIS A 239 5.17 -4.47 18.50
C HIS A 239 4.40 -3.16 18.62
N PHE A 240 3.08 -3.21 18.82
CA PHE A 240 2.23 -2.01 18.90
C PHE A 240 2.42 -1.26 20.21
N SER A 241 2.40 -1.96 21.34
CA SER A 241 2.68 -1.38 22.67
C SER A 241 4.12 -0.87 22.77
N ARG A 242 5.08 -1.62 22.23
CA ARG A 242 6.50 -1.22 22.21
C ARG A 242 6.74 0.00 21.34
N THR A 243 6.04 0.11 20.21
CA THR A 243 6.06 1.30 19.35
C THR A 243 5.59 2.52 20.11
N ASN A 244 4.41 2.47 20.72
CA ASN A 244 3.86 3.60 21.45
C ASN A 244 4.72 4.01 22.65
N LYS A 245 5.21 3.04 23.41
CA LYS A 245 6.16 3.30 24.51
C LYS A 245 7.42 4.04 24.02
N PHE A 246 7.98 3.62 22.88
CA PHE A 246 9.16 4.27 22.31
C PHE A 246 8.85 5.69 21.85
N LEU A 247 7.72 5.91 21.18
CA LEU A 247 7.29 7.24 20.74
C LEU A 247 7.12 8.19 21.92
N GLU A 248 6.44 7.76 22.98
CA GLU A 248 6.25 8.54 24.22
C GLU A 248 7.58 8.91 24.88
N GLN A 249 8.53 7.96 24.96
CA GLN A 249 9.87 8.19 25.52
C GLN A 249 10.68 9.25 24.75
N HIS A 250 10.33 9.48 23.48
CA HIS A 250 10.96 10.48 22.61
C HIS A 250 10.11 11.74 22.41
N GLY A 251 9.04 11.92 23.21
CA GLY A 251 8.17 13.10 23.13
C GLY A 251 7.28 13.16 21.91
N LEU A 252 7.09 12.02 21.22
CA LEU A 252 6.21 11.91 20.07
C LEU A 252 4.84 11.37 20.50
N THR A 253 3.78 11.83 19.82
CA THR A 253 2.42 11.34 20.05
C THR A 253 2.32 9.86 19.67
N PRO A 254 1.82 9.00 20.57
CA PRO A 254 1.54 7.61 20.28
C PRO A 254 0.58 7.46 19.08
N VAL A 255 0.61 6.30 18.44
CA VAL A 255 -0.36 5.95 17.41
C VAL A 255 -1.63 5.42 18.06
N GLU A 256 -2.77 5.98 17.69
CA GLU A 256 -4.07 5.38 17.99
C GLU A 256 -4.29 4.21 17.01
N TRP A 257 -4.01 3.00 17.51
CA TRP A 257 -4.09 1.79 16.69
C TRP A 257 -5.52 1.29 16.49
N ALA A 258 -6.47 1.72 17.32
CA ALA A 258 -7.88 1.41 17.12
C ALA A 258 -8.39 2.09 15.85
N LEU A 259 -9.08 1.33 15.00
CA LEU A 259 -9.66 1.87 13.79
C LEU A 259 -11.09 2.34 14.05
N PRO A 260 -11.44 3.59 13.67
CA PRO A 260 -12.82 4.06 13.78
C PRO A 260 -13.73 3.28 12.82
N PRO A 261 -15.06 3.20 13.08
CA PRO A 261 -16.00 2.71 12.07
C PRO A 261 -15.91 3.50 10.77
N LEU A 262 -16.13 2.82 9.63
CA LEU A 262 -16.19 3.45 8.30
C LEU A 262 -17.57 4.01 8.02
#